data_91b404be50ebce44cfe51008ec5ffb62
#
_entry.id   91b404be50ebce44cfe51008ec5ffb62
#
_cell.length_a   1.000
_cell.length_b   1.000
_cell.length_c   1.000
_cell.angle_alpha   90.00
_cell.angle_beta   90.00
_cell.angle_gamma   90.00
#
_symmetry.space_group_name_H-M   'P 1'
#
loop_
_entity.id
_entity.type
_entity.pdbx_description
1 polymer ?
#
loop_
_entity_poly.entity_id
_entity_poly.type
_entity_poly.pdbx_seq_one_letter_code
_entity_poly.pdbx_strand_id
1 'polypeptide(L)'
;MVDAEKKDNADHLEHPGEGQAQLANLGNQEEHELGKFESLKKYPKASFWCIYAVWCVLVLAFENQAGGSILSIPEFRKDFGHEFEGSYVLDTKWQSAFNGAPIASHVLTMFTSYRAVVGALGSGPLADIFGRKKVIGLALASSITGITLEFVATTNELFFGGKFINGFAIGALSTVAVTYIGEITPLALRGLFTCLSALSYTLGPLVVAVIVNETGTMNSRWAYRAVFCAQYGFAAIAAIFLPFMPESPWYLAMKEKDEQALKSLSKLGHSGDEGRVRLAVIHQTLEQVSKETAGASYLECFRKSNLRRTVISISPLCIQSLSGITFAASYFTYYMQLAGYSTADSFKLQIVQQICSLIGNVMSWYLVDKVGRRPLTVYGLAFLTVILLITGGLALPGTLSFNRGTVALLMMYCWWYNVTIGATAYTILAEVSTSRLRIKTIALGLALQNALTTMWNFVLPYLFNPD
;
A
#
# COMPACT_ATOMS: atom_id res chain seq x y z
N MET A 1 -34.50 -30.71 1.02
CA MET A 1 -33.98 -31.81 0.19
C MET A 1 -32.47 -31.67 0.01
N VAL A 2 -31.95 -30.50 -0.26
CA VAL A 2 -30.49 -30.26 -0.42
C VAL A 2 -29.68 -30.52 0.87
N ASP A 3 -30.25 -30.24 2.06
CA ASP A 3 -29.57 -30.43 3.35
C ASP A 3 -29.53 -31.90 3.83
N ALA A 4 -30.42 -32.72 3.36
CA ALA A 4 -30.42 -34.15 3.66
C ALA A 4 -29.36 -34.91 2.82
N GLU A 5 -29.17 -34.53 1.57
CA GLU A 5 -28.16 -35.09 0.66
C GLU A 5 -26.73 -34.73 1.09
N LYS A 6 -26.56 -33.55 1.75
CA LYS A 6 -25.28 -33.14 2.34
C LYS A 6 -24.85 -33.99 3.54
N LYS A 7 -25.80 -34.50 4.32
CA LYS A 7 -25.51 -35.31 5.51
C LYS A 7 -25.15 -36.76 5.16
N ASP A 8 -25.78 -37.33 4.14
CA ASP A 8 -25.51 -38.71 3.72
C ASP A 8 -24.16 -38.87 3.00
N ASN A 9 -23.69 -37.83 2.28
CA ASN A 9 -22.38 -37.86 1.61
C ASN A 9 -21.18 -37.68 2.56
N ALA A 10 -21.39 -37.24 3.78
CA ALA A 10 -20.30 -37.07 4.76
C ALA A 10 -19.91 -38.37 5.46
N ASP A 11 -20.79 -39.37 5.50
CA ASP A 11 -20.60 -40.61 6.27
C ASP A 11 -20.00 -41.79 5.47
N HIS A 12 -19.80 -41.66 4.13
CA HIS A 12 -19.38 -42.78 3.27
C HIS A 12 -17.97 -42.65 2.64
N LEU A 13 -17.04 -41.94 3.27
CA LEU A 13 -15.71 -41.73 2.67
C LEU A 13 -14.66 -42.68 3.24
N GLU A 14 -14.36 -43.74 2.49
CA GLU A 14 -13.37 -44.76 2.84
C GLU A 14 -11.90 -44.31 2.73
N HIS A 15 -11.61 -43.12 2.12
CA HIS A 15 -10.27 -42.55 2.02
C HIS A 15 -10.23 -41.10 2.51
N PRO A 16 -9.40 -40.73 3.54
CA PRO A 16 -9.36 -39.39 4.08
C PRO A 16 -9.01 -38.28 3.08
N GLY A 17 -8.27 -38.58 2.02
CA GLY A 17 -7.87 -37.60 0.99
C GLY A 17 -8.97 -37.29 -0.03
N GLU A 18 -9.81 -38.25 -0.40
CA GLU A 18 -10.89 -38.05 -1.38
C GLU A 18 -12.03 -37.24 -0.77
N GLY A 19 -12.32 -37.45 0.52
CA GLY A 19 -13.31 -36.68 1.25
C GLY A 19 -12.97 -35.22 1.41
N GLN A 20 -11.70 -34.92 1.67
CA GLN A 20 -11.24 -33.52 1.76
C GLN A 20 -11.30 -32.81 0.40
N ALA A 21 -10.97 -33.48 -0.69
CA ALA A 21 -11.05 -32.91 -2.03
C ALA A 21 -12.51 -32.63 -2.46
N GLN A 22 -13.47 -33.52 -2.14
CA GLN A 22 -14.89 -33.28 -2.40
C GLN A 22 -15.44 -32.11 -1.58
N LEU A 23 -15.13 -32.03 -0.29
CA LEU A 23 -15.51 -30.91 0.57
C LEU A 23 -14.93 -29.58 0.06
N ALA A 24 -13.68 -29.58 -0.40
CA ALA A 24 -13.06 -28.39 -0.96
C ALA A 24 -13.71 -27.93 -2.28
N ASN A 25 -14.10 -28.87 -3.15
CA ASN A 25 -14.81 -28.55 -4.39
C ASN A 25 -16.20 -27.96 -4.13
N LEU A 26 -16.95 -28.51 -3.17
CA LEU A 26 -18.24 -27.95 -2.73
C LEU A 26 -18.09 -26.53 -2.18
N GLY A 27 -17.08 -26.29 -1.32
CA GLY A 27 -16.81 -24.96 -0.79
C GLY A 27 -16.45 -23.94 -1.85
N ASN A 28 -15.69 -24.32 -2.87
CA ASN A 28 -15.36 -23.46 -4.00
C ASN A 28 -16.61 -23.10 -4.84
N GLN A 29 -17.50 -24.06 -5.09
CA GLN A 29 -18.75 -23.79 -5.83
C GLN A 29 -19.66 -22.83 -5.07
N GLU A 30 -19.88 -23.06 -3.78
CA GLU A 30 -20.69 -22.15 -2.95
C GLU A 30 -20.16 -20.72 -2.91
N GLU A 31 -18.84 -20.52 -2.85
CA GLU A 31 -18.24 -19.18 -2.87
C GLU A 31 -18.40 -18.46 -4.23
N HIS A 32 -18.44 -19.19 -5.33
CA HIS A 32 -18.64 -18.60 -6.66
C HIS A 32 -20.09 -18.19 -6.92
N GLU A 33 -21.06 -18.82 -6.28
CA GLU A 33 -22.49 -18.53 -6.45
C GLU A 33 -22.97 -17.33 -5.62
N LEU A 34 -22.26 -17.00 -4.52
CA LEU A 34 -22.66 -15.92 -3.61
C LEU A 34 -22.45 -14.52 -4.23
N GLY A 35 -23.53 -13.72 -4.25
CA GLY A 35 -23.47 -12.31 -4.61
C GLY A 35 -22.71 -11.46 -3.58
N LYS A 36 -22.19 -10.29 -4.00
CA LYS A 36 -21.41 -9.39 -3.12
C LYS A 36 -22.17 -8.97 -1.86
N PHE A 37 -23.44 -8.57 -2.00
CA PHE A 37 -24.27 -8.15 -0.86
C PHE A 37 -24.66 -9.30 0.07
N GLU A 38 -24.89 -10.48 -0.47
CA GLU A 38 -25.18 -11.69 0.30
C GLU A 38 -23.96 -12.12 1.11
N SER A 39 -22.77 -12.12 0.51
CA SER A 39 -21.52 -12.39 1.21
C SER A 39 -21.24 -11.40 2.34
N LEU A 40 -21.56 -10.10 2.15
CA LEU A 40 -21.39 -9.10 3.20
C LEU A 40 -22.33 -9.35 4.40
N LYS A 41 -23.57 -9.77 4.13
CA LYS A 41 -24.53 -10.14 5.18
C LYS A 41 -24.17 -11.47 5.86
N LYS A 42 -23.65 -12.44 5.10
CA LYS A 42 -23.28 -13.76 5.61
C LYS A 42 -22.03 -13.71 6.50
N TYR A 43 -21.03 -12.86 6.13
CA TYR A 43 -19.75 -12.79 6.82
C TYR A 43 -19.41 -11.40 7.39
N PRO A 44 -20.25 -10.84 8.29
CA PRO A 44 -20.02 -9.48 8.82
C PRO A 44 -18.74 -9.40 9.67
N LYS A 45 -18.37 -10.47 10.38
CA LYS A 45 -17.15 -10.51 11.20
C LYS A 45 -15.88 -10.50 10.34
N ALA A 46 -15.83 -11.28 9.25
CA ALA A 46 -14.72 -11.25 8.32
C ALA A 46 -14.60 -9.87 7.66
N SER A 47 -15.72 -9.28 7.24
CA SER A 47 -15.76 -7.93 6.67
C SER A 47 -15.25 -6.86 7.63
N PHE A 48 -15.60 -6.94 8.92
CA PHE A 48 -15.08 -6.04 9.96
C PHE A 48 -13.56 -6.12 10.06
N TRP A 49 -12.98 -7.31 10.08
CA TRP A 49 -11.53 -7.49 10.15
C TRP A 49 -10.81 -7.09 8.85
N CYS A 50 -11.47 -7.22 7.71
CA CYS A 50 -10.97 -6.63 6.46
C CYS A 50 -10.92 -5.11 6.52
N ILE A 51 -11.96 -4.45 7.06
CA ILE A 51 -11.98 -2.98 7.28
C ILE A 51 -10.86 -2.58 8.26
N TYR A 52 -10.64 -3.34 9.33
CA TYR A 52 -9.52 -3.10 10.24
C TYR A 52 -8.16 -3.17 9.53
N ALA A 53 -7.95 -4.15 8.65
CA ALA A 53 -6.72 -4.24 7.89
C ALA A 53 -6.58 -3.10 6.87
N VAL A 54 -7.67 -2.66 6.24
CA VAL A 54 -7.72 -1.44 5.41
C VAL A 54 -7.37 -0.19 6.23
N TRP A 55 -7.80 -0.11 7.49
CA TRP A 55 -7.39 0.95 8.41
C TRP A 55 -5.88 0.94 8.66
N CYS A 56 -5.25 -0.24 8.82
CA CYS A 56 -3.79 -0.34 8.93
C CYS A 56 -3.08 0.17 7.66
N VAL A 57 -3.65 -0.06 6.47
CA VAL A 57 -3.14 0.51 5.21
C VAL A 57 -3.30 2.04 5.20
N LEU A 58 -4.37 2.58 5.76
CA LEU A 58 -4.56 4.03 5.86
C LEU A 58 -3.51 4.67 6.78
N VAL A 59 -3.14 4.04 7.91
CA VAL A 59 -2.08 4.51 8.81
C VAL A 59 -0.75 4.68 8.07
N LEU A 60 -0.37 3.69 7.26
CA LEU A 60 0.86 3.78 6.47
C LEU A 60 0.80 4.84 5.36
N ALA A 61 -0.37 4.99 4.72
CA ALA A 61 -0.55 5.98 3.66
C ALA A 61 -0.51 7.41 4.20
N PHE A 62 -1.02 7.63 5.40
CA PHE A 62 -0.91 8.88 6.14
C PHE A 62 0.56 9.26 6.37
N GLU A 63 1.38 8.34 6.89
CA GLU A 63 2.79 8.60 7.16
C GLU A 63 3.59 8.91 5.90
N ASN A 64 3.37 8.18 4.82
CA ASN A 64 4.05 8.44 3.54
C ASN A 64 3.82 9.88 3.05
N GLN A 65 2.62 10.42 3.24
CA GLN A 65 2.30 11.80 2.84
C GLN A 65 2.80 12.82 3.86
N ALA A 66 2.77 12.48 5.15
CA ALA A 66 3.18 13.39 6.23
C ALA A 66 4.62 13.88 6.03
N GLY A 67 5.55 13.00 5.62
CA GLY A 67 6.94 13.34 5.36
C GLY A 67 7.10 14.50 4.36
N GLY A 68 6.45 14.40 3.21
CA GLY A 68 6.51 15.44 2.17
C GLY A 68 5.78 16.73 2.56
N SER A 69 4.61 16.61 3.20
CA SER A 69 3.80 17.77 3.58
C SER A 69 4.45 18.61 4.69
N ILE A 70 5.12 17.99 5.65
CA ILE A 70 5.80 18.69 6.76
C ILE A 70 6.90 19.62 6.26
N LEU A 71 7.63 19.25 5.19
CA LEU A 71 8.68 20.08 4.60
C LEU A 71 8.15 21.44 4.08
N SER A 72 6.88 21.51 3.74
CA SER A 72 6.24 22.75 3.27
C SER A 72 5.79 23.67 4.39
N ILE A 73 5.86 23.26 5.68
CA ILE A 73 5.45 24.04 6.83
C ILE A 73 6.58 25.00 7.24
N PRO A 74 6.34 26.33 7.28
CA PRO A 74 7.38 27.32 7.60
C PRO A 74 8.04 27.11 8.96
N GLU A 75 7.26 26.82 10.02
CA GLU A 75 7.79 26.58 11.37
C GLU A 75 8.66 25.32 11.46
N PHE A 76 8.39 24.28 10.65
CA PHE A 76 9.27 23.13 10.55
C PHE A 76 10.62 23.51 9.95
N ARG A 77 10.62 24.31 8.87
CA ARG A 77 11.87 24.80 8.24
C ARG A 77 12.65 25.72 9.14
N LYS A 78 11.98 26.47 10.00
CA LYS A 78 12.63 27.34 11.00
C LYS A 78 13.31 26.55 12.12
N ASP A 79 12.70 25.45 12.58
CA ASP A 79 13.26 24.63 13.67
C ASP A 79 14.39 23.70 13.19
N PHE A 80 14.34 23.22 11.94
CA PHE A 80 15.23 22.18 11.39
C PHE A 80 16.13 22.68 10.25
N GLY A 81 15.91 23.85 9.70
CA GLY A 81 16.67 24.45 8.60
C GLY A 81 17.56 25.61 9.04
N HIS A 82 18.06 26.33 8.05
CA HIS A 82 18.86 27.55 8.21
C HIS A 82 18.23 28.70 7.42
N GLU A 83 18.62 29.93 7.76
CA GLU A 83 18.15 31.11 7.07
C GLU A 83 18.92 31.30 5.75
N PHE A 84 18.20 31.46 4.66
CA PHE A 84 18.74 31.71 3.32
C PHE A 84 17.88 32.76 2.61
N GLU A 85 18.47 33.89 2.19
CA GLU A 85 17.79 34.99 1.48
C GLU A 85 16.48 35.49 2.15
N GLY A 86 16.44 35.54 3.50
CA GLY A 86 15.28 36.01 4.25
C GLY A 86 14.15 34.98 4.40
N SER A 87 14.37 33.74 4.01
CA SER A 87 13.48 32.62 4.26
C SER A 87 14.22 31.46 4.90
N TYR A 88 13.50 30.56 5.61
CA TYR A 88 14.10 29.35 6.18
C TYR A 88 14.01 28.20 5.18
N VAL A 89 15.17 27.60 4.88
CA VAL A 89 15.33 26.48 3.96
C VAL A 89 15.97 25.31 4.70
N LEU A 90 15.53 24.10 4.42
CA LEU A 90 16.14 22.88 4.95
C LEU A 90 17.23 22.41 3.98
N ASP A 91 18.41 22.03 4.52
CA ASP A 91 19.51 21.49 3.72
C ASP A 91 19.03 20.33 2.83
N THR A 92 19.50 20.30 1.59
CA THR A 92 19.16 19.28 0.59
C THR A 92 19.41 17.87 1.10
N LYS A 93 20.52 17.63 1.81
CA LYS A 93 20.85 16.34 2.43
C LYS A 93 19.80 15.87 3.44
N TRP A 94 19.24 16.81 4.27
CA TRP A 94 18.22 16.47 5.26
C TRP A 94 16.85 16.28 4.61
N GLN A 95 16.50 17.06 3.58
CA GLN A 95 15.27 16.80 2.80
C GLN A 95 15.29 15.41 2.17
N SER A 96 16.42 15.05 1.56
CA SER A 96 16.62 13.71 0.97
C SER A 96 16.57 12.62 2.04
N ALA A 97 17.20 12.85 3.19
CA ALA A 97 17.23 11.89 4.29
C ALA A 97 15.82 11.66 4.87
N PHE A 98 15.05 12.71 5.13
CA PHE A 98 13.72 12.60 5.75
C PHE A 98 12.69 11.89 4.85
N ASN A 99 12.74 12.12 3.53
CA ASN A 99 11.85 11.45 2.59
C ASN A 99 12.39 10.07 2.15
N GLY A 100 13.71 9.93 2.06
CA GLY A 100 14.35 8.68 1.65
C GLY A 100 14.44 7.63 2.76
N ALA A 101 14.59 8.05 4.03
CA ALA A 101 14.76 7.14 5.16
C ALA A 101 13.61 6.13 5.33
N PRO A 102 12.32 6.53 5.29
CA PRO A 102 11.24 5.57 5.42
C PRO A 102 11.25 4.53 4.31
N ILE A 103 11.52 4.94 3.07
CA ILE A 103 11.51 4.04 1.92
C ILE A 103 12.73 3.12 1.94
N ALA A 104 13.91 3.64 2.28
CA ALA A 104 15.12 2.83 2.44
C ALA A 104 14.96 1.78 3.55
N SER A 105 14.36 2.15 4.67
CA SER A 105 14.04 1.25 5.78
C SER A 105 12.99 0.20 5.36
N HIS A 106 11.99 0.59 4.59
CA HIS A 106 10.99 -0.31 3.99
C HIS A 106 11.66 -1.34 3.06
N VAL A 107 12.54 -0.88 2.17
CA VAL A 107 13.32 -1.77 1.29
C VAL A 107 14.17 -2.74 2.12
N LEU A 108 14.84 -2.25 3.18
CA LEU A 108 15.61 -3.09 4.08
C LEU A 108 14.73 -4.15 4.77
N THR A 109 13.52 -3.78 5.19
CA THR A 109 12.54 -4.71 5.76
C THR A 109 12.15 -5.79 4.75
N MET A 110 11.92 -5.43 3.49
CA MET A 110 11.64 -6.39 2.42
C MET A 110 12.84 -7.31 2.17
N PHE A 111 14.07 -6.80 2.16
CA PHE A 111 15.27 -7.62 1.92
C PHE A 111 15.65 -8.52 3.10
N THR A 112 15.49 -8.10 4.33
CA THR A 112 15.69 -8.98 5.51
C THR A 112 14.66 -10.09 5.54
N SER A 113 13.47 -9.79 5.05
CA SER A 113 12.42 -10.74 4.76
C SER A 113 12.80 -11.76 3.67
N TYR A 114 13.69 -11.42 2.77
CA TYR A 114 14.06 -12.22 1.60
C TYR A 114 15.05 -13.35 1.88
N ARG A 115 15.94 -13.21 2.87
CA ARG A 115 16.95 -14.24 3.21
C ARG A 115 16.35 -15.50 3.86
N ALA A 116 15.18 -15.41 4.46
CA ALA A 116 14.49 -16.54 5.10
C ALA A 116 13.61 -17.35 4.14
N VAL A 117 13.41 -16.90 2.89
CA VAL A 117 12.44 -17.49 1.95
C VAL A 117 13.12 -18.29 0.85
N VAL A 118 13.74 -19.38 1.18
CA VAL A 118 14.00 -20.45 0.20
C VAL A 118 12.84 -21.46 0.15
N GLY A 119 11.70 -21.22 0.77
CA GLY A 119 10.67 -22.23 0.82
C GLY A 119 9.22 -21.84 1.07
N ALA A 120 8.85 -20.58 1.22
CA ALA A 120 7.47 -20.28 1.62
C ALA A 120 6.75 -19.26 0.74
N LEU A 121 5.50 -19.53 0.53
CA LEU A 121 4.46 -18.82 -0.19
C LEU A 121 4.24 -17.37 0.30
N GLY A 122 4.59 -16.42 -0.50
CA GLY A 122 3.87 -15.15 -0.75
C GLY A 122 3.66 -14.13 0.37
N SER A 123 4.06 -14.35 1.59
CA SER A 123 3.97 -13.37 2.66
C SER A 123 5.35 -13.11 3.25
N GLY A 124 5.66 -11.89 3.71
CA GLY A 124 6.97 -11.56 4.23
C GLY A 124 7.39 -12.54 5.34
N PRO A 125 8.65 -12.97 5.41
CA PRO A 125 9.09 -14.07 6.29
C PRO A 125 8.85 -13.82 7.76
N LEU A 126 8.82 -12.58 8.21
CA LEU A 126 8.42 -12.25 9.59
C LEU A 126 6.99 -12.70 9.86
N ALA A 127 6.07 -12.50 8.90
CA ALA A 127 4.68 -12.93 9.04
C ALA A 127 4.51 -14.45 8.96
N ASP A 128 5.39 -15.16 8.22
CA ASP A 128 5.37 -16.61 8.14
C ASP A 128 6.02 -17.30 9.35
N ILE A 129 6.91 -16.59 10.07
CA ILE A 129 7.53 -17.10 11.30
C ILE A 129 6.64 -16.80 12.50
N PHE A 130 6.24 -15.56 12.69
CA PHE A 130 5.57 -15.08 13.91
C PHE A 130 4.05 -15.01 13.81
N GLY A 131 3.48 -15.02 12.62
CA GLY A 131 2.05 -14.82 12.35
C GLY A 131 1.72 -13.36 12.03
N ARG A 132 0.54 -13.17 11.44
CA ARG A 132 0.11 -11.85 10.93
C ARG A 132 -0.19 -10.89 12.07
N LYS A 133 -0.91 -11.35 13.09
CA LYS A 133 -1.28 -10.56 14.27
C LYS A 133 -0.07 -10.02 15.03
N LYS A 134 0.93 -10.85 15.29
CA LYS A 134 2.12 -10.46 16.04
C LYS A 134 2.98 -9.45 15.26
N VAL A 135 3.10 -9.64 13.94
CA VAL A 135 3.87 -8.71 13.09
C VAL A 135 3.17 -7.37 12.97
N ILE A 136 1.85 -7.31 12.83
CA ILE A 136 1.09 -6.06 12.90
C ILE A 136 1.32 -5.37 14.27
N GLY A 137 1.30 -6.13 15.36
CA GLY A 137 1.58 -5.60 16.70
C GLY A 137 2.98 -5.01 16.84
N LEU A 138 4.00 -5.71 16.35
CA LEU A 138 5.37 -5.20 16.33
C LEU A 138 5.52 -3.95 15.48
N ALA A 139 4.89 -3.94 14.31
CA ALA A 139 4.89 -2.80 13.41
C ALA A 139 4.20 -1.57 14.03
N LEU A 140 3.04 -1.73 14.67
CA LEU A 140 2.36 -0.65 15.38
C LEU A 140 3.19 -0.12 16.56
N ALA A 141 3.82 -1.00 17.34
CA ALA A 141 4.72 -0.59 18.42
C ALA A 141 5.94 0.20 17.88
N SER A 142 6.54 -0.27 16.79
CA SER A 142 7.64 0.45 16.12
C SER A 142 7.16 1.79 15.56
N SER A 143 5.96 1.85 14.96
CA SER A 143 5.38 3.09 14.46
C SER A 143 5.16 4.11 15.58
N ILE A 144 4.53 3.71 16.68
CA ILE A 144 4.32 4.58 17.85
C ILE A 144 5.67 5.10 18.38
N THR A 145 6.69 4.26 18.43
CA THR A 145 8.03 4.67 18.86
C THR A 145 8.63 5.68 17.87
N GLY A 146 8.53 5.44 16.55
CA GLY A 146 8.99 6.36 15.52
C GLY A 146 8.29 7.71 15.59
N ILE A 147 6.95 7.72 15.69
CA ILE A 147 6.14 8.95 15.84
C ILE A 147 6.54 9.71 17.10
N THR A 148 6.85 9.01 18.22
CA THR A 148 7.29 9.65 19.46
C THR A 148 8.62 10.37 19.26
N LEU A 149 9.57 9.75 18.59
CA LEU A 149 10.86 10.37 18.27
C LEU A 149 10.68 11.58 17.36
N GLU A 150 9.82 11.50 16.35
CA GLU A 150 9.50 12.61 15.44
C GLU A 150 8.81 13.77 16.17
N PHE A 151 7.90 13.47 17.10
CA PHE A 151 7.17 14.48 17.89
C PHE A 151 8.07 15.24 18.87
N VAL A 152 9.01 14.54 19.52
CA VAL A 152 9.93 15.11 20.52
C VAL A 152 11.17 15.71 19.86
N ALA A 153 11.44 15.39 18.59
CA ALA A 153 12.65 15.79 17.90
C ALA A 153 12.89 17.31 17.97
N THR A 154 14.12 17.67 18.30
CA THR A 154 14.65 19.02 18.29
C THR A 154 15.92 19.12 17.42
N THR A 155 16.44 17.98 16.94
CA THR A 155 17.60 17.88 16.05
C THR A 155 17.26 17.07 14.82
N ASN A 156 17.95 17.35 13.72
CA ASN A 156 17.74 16.65 12.45
C ASN A 156 18.03 15.14 12.57
N GLU A 157 19.06 14.76 13.34
CA GLU A 157 19.46 13.37 13.54
C GLU A 157 18.37 12.56 14.28
N LEU A 158 17.76 13.19 15.32
CA LEU A 158 16.70 12.52 16.08
C LEU A 158 15.44 12.36 15.23
N PHE A 159 15.09 13.37 14.43
CA PHE A 159 13.97 13.31 13.50
C PHE A 159 14.19 12.23 12.43
N PHE A 160 15.40 12.16 11.87
CA PHE A 160 15.80 11.11 10.93
C PHE A 160 15.67 9.71 11.55
N GLY A 161 16.13 9.53 12.78
CA GLY A 161 16.01 8.27 13.51
C GLY A 161 14.55 7.84 13.68
N GLY A 162 13.65 8.79 14.00
CA GLY A 162 12.21 8.57 14.07
C GLY A 162 11.64 8.11 12.73
N LYS A 163 11.95 8.82 11.64
CA LYS A 163 11.55 8.48 10.27
C LYS A 163 12.04 7.09 9.84
N PHE A 164 13.26 6.74 10.17
CA PHE A 164 13.83 5.43 9.83
C PHE A 164 13.11 4.28 10.55
N ILE A 165 12.84 4.42 11.86
CA ILE A 165 12.11 3.41 12.64
C ILE A 165 10.66 3.30 12.15
N ASN A 166 10.01 4.42 11.86
CA ASN A 166 8.64 4.45 11.34
C ASN A 166 8.56 3.80 9.94
N GLY A 167 9.56 4.04 9.09
CA GLY A 167 9.66 3.39 7.77
C GLY A 167 9.72 1.86 7.85
N PHE A 168 10.40 1.29 8.86
CA PHE A 168 10.36 -0.15 9.12
C PHE A 168 8.94 -0.63 9.43
N ALA A 169 8.21 0.10 10.27
CA ALA A 169 6.81 -0.19 10.61
C ALA A 169 5.90 -0.16 9.37
N ILE A 170 6.06 0.87 8.52
CA ILE A 170 5.33 1.03 7.26
C ILE A 170 5.57 -0.18 6.35
N GLY A 171 6.82 -0.61 6.20
CA GLY A 171 7.19 -1.78 5.39
C GLY A 171 6.52 -3.06 5.86
N ALA A 172 6.51 -3.30 7.17
CA ALA A 172 5.84 -4.46 7.75
C ALA A 172 4.32 -4.39 7.57
N LEU A 173 3.69 -3.24 7.85
CA LEU A 173 2.24 -3.06 7.71
C LEU A 173 1.78 -3.19 6.25
N SER A 174 2.51 -2.61 5.28
CA SER A 174 2.14 -2.66 3.87
C SER A 174 2.03 -4.09 3.35
N THR A 175 2.96 -4.94 3.77
CA THR A 175 3.00 -6.34 3.35
C THR A 175 1.94 -7.16 4.09
N VAL A 176 1.90 -7.07 5.42
CA VAL A 176 1.09 -7.98 6.26
C VAL A 176 -0.39 -7.64 6.22
N ALA A 177 -0.76 -6.34 6.20
CA ALA A 177 -2.18 -5.96 6.14
C ALA A 177 -2.84 -6.38 4.83
N VAL A 178 -2.18 -6.17 3.70
CA VAL A 178 -2.70 -6.57 2.38
C VAL A 178 -2.79 -8.11 2.26
N THR A 179 -1.76 -8.82 2.75
CA THR A 179 -1.79 -10.30 2.80
C THR A 179 -2.94 -10.80 3.66
N TYR A 180 -3.12 -10.23 4.85
CA TYR A 180 -4.20 -10.60 5.75
C TYR A 180 -5.58 -10.38 5.12
N ILE A 181 -5.80 -9.25 4.42
CA ILE A 181 -7.02 -9.03 3.62
C ILE A 181 -7.23 -10.16 2.62
N GLY A 182 -6.20 -10.53 1.85
CA GLY A 182 -6.29 -11.61 0.87
C GLY A 182 -6.62 -12.97 1.46
N GLU A 183 -6.17 -13.25 2.70
CA GLU A 183 -6.35 -14.53 3.40
C GLU A 183 -7.71 -14.68 4.07
N ILE A 184 -8.30 -13.59 4.62
CA ILE A 184 -9.56 -13.67 5.36
C ILE A 184 -10.78 -13.30 4.53
N THR A 185 -10.59 -12.63 3.38
CA THR A 185 -11.71 -12.14 2.57
C THR A 185 -12.38 -13.28 1.80
N PRO A 186 -13.71 -13.43 1.89
CA PRO A 186 -14.48 -14.31 1.00
C PRO A 186 -14.27 -13.94 -0.48
N LEU A 187 -14.31 -14.92 -1.38
CA LEU A 187 -13.96 -14.75 -2.80
C LEU A 187 -14.76 -13.62 -3.46
N ALA A 188 -16.07 -13.54 -3.20
CA ALA A 188 -16.97 -12.53 -3.75
C ALA A 188 -16.63 -11.10 -3.32
N LEU A 189 -16.02 -10.91 -2.14
CA LEU A 189 -15.67 -9.59 -1.56
C LEU A 189 -14.22 -9.19 -1.80
N ARG A 190 -13.37 -10.08 -2.33
CA ARG A 190 -11.93 -9.84 -2.51
C ARG A 190 -11.65 -8.58 -3.34
N GLY A 191 -12.36 -8.42 -4.48
CA GLY A 191 -12.24 -7.22 -5.31
C GLY A 191 -12.59 -5.93 -4.56
N LEU A 192 -13.67 -5.94 -3.76
CA LEU A 192 -14.10 -4.79 -2.99
C LEU A 192 -13.03 -4.35 -1.97
N PHE A 193 -12.50 -5.26 -1.15
CA PHE A 193 -11.51 -4.92 -0.13
C PHE A 193 -10.14 -4.57 -0.73
N THR A 194 -9.79 -5.14 -1.88
CA THR A 194 -8.60 -4.71 -2.63
C THR A 194 -8.75 -3.26 -3.12
N CYS A 195 -9.91 -2.91 -3.67
CA CYS A 195 -10.22 -1.53 -4.07
C CYS A 195 -10.21 -0.57 -2.88
N LEU A 196 -10.76 -0.97 -1.73
CA LEU A 196 -10.72 -0.16 -0.50
C LEU A 196 -9.29 0.03 0.02
N SER A 197 -8.44 -0.97 -0.10
CA SER A 197 -7.01 -0.83 0.23
C SER A 197 -6.33 0.19 -0.70
N ALA A 198 -6.61 0.15 -1.99
CA ALA A 198 -6.11 1.14 -2.95
C ALA A 198 -6.64 2.55 -2.65
N LEU A 199 -7.91 2.67 -2.21
CA LEU A 199 -8.51 3.93 -1.81
C LEU A 199 -7.82 4.54 -0.59
N SER A 200 -7.33 3.72 0.35
CA SER A 200 -6.61 4.19 1.54
C SER A 200 -5.34 4.97 1.19
N TYR A 201 -4.68 4.64 0.07
CA TYR A 201 -3.51 5.39 -0.42
C TYR A 201 -3.84 6.80 -0.94
N THR A 202 -5.12 7.12 -1.18
CA THR A 202 -5.56 8.48 -1.52
C THR A 202 -6.25 9.17 -0.35
N LEU A 203 -6.93 8.42 0.53
CA LEU A 203 -7.57 8.97 1.72
C LEU A 203 -6.55 9.41 2.78
N GLY A 204 -5.49 8.64 3.03
CA GLY A 204 -4.43 9.02 3.96
C GLY A 204 -3.83 10.40 3.65
N PRO A 205 -3.31 10.63 2.42
CA PRO A 205 -2.84 11.92 1.96
C PRO A 205 -3.87 13.05 2.06
N LEU A 206 -5.14 12.77 1.78
CA LEU A 206 -6.21 13.78 1.92
C LEU A 206 -6.36 14.23 3.37
N VAL A 207 -6.35 13.30 4.32
CA VAL A 207 -6.44 13.65 5.76
C VAL A 207 -5.23 14.48 6.20
N VAL A 208 -4.02 14.15 5.76
CA VAL A 208 -2.82 14.96 6.02
C VAL A 208 -2.98 16.36 5.45
N ALA A 209 -3.46 16.50 4.21
CA ALA A 209 -3.64 17.79 3.56
C ALA A 209 -4.64 18.69 4.32
N VAL A 210 -5.74 18.10 4.82
CA VAL A 210 -6.72 18.84 5.64
C VAL A 210 -6.10 19.31 6.96
N ILE A 211 -5.36 18.45 7.67
CA ILE A 211 -4.69 18.82 8.93
C ILE A 211 -3.67 19.94 8.69
N VAL A 212 -2.83 19.79 7.67
CA VAL A 212 -1.80 20.81 7.33
C VAL A 212 -2.43 22.13 6.90
N ASN A 213 -3.57 22.13 6.22
CA ASN A 213 -4.28 23.36 5.87
C ASN A 213 -4.72 24.15 7.13
N GLU A 214 -5.23 23.45 8.15
CA GLU A 214 -5.72 24.10 9.37
C GLU A 214 -4.58 24.50 10.33
N THR A 215 -3.52 23.71 10.40
CA THR A 215 -2.46 23.91 11.41
C THR A 215 -1.18 24.51 10.84
N GLY A 216 -0.88 24.29 9.56
CA GLY A 216 0.42 24.62 8.95
C GLY A 216 0.76 26.09 8.87
N THR A 217 -0.22 27.00 9.07
CA THR A 217 -0.02 28.46 9.13
C THR A 217 0.15 29.00 10.55
N MET A 218 0.09 28.15 11.58
CA MET A 218 0.26 28.55 12.96
C MET A 218 1.72 28.94 13.25
N ASN A 219 1.95 30.04 13.95
CA ASN A 219 3.27 30.51 14.38
C ASN A 219 3.71 29.78 15.68
N SER A 220 3.68 28.46 15.66
CA SER A 220 4.10 27.61 16.79
C SER A 220 4.50 26.23 16.31
N ARG A 221 5.24 25.49 17.13
CA ARG A 221 5.62 24.10 16.84
C ARG A 221 4.42 23.16 16.62
N TRP A 222 3.23 23.56 17.05
CA TRP A 222 2.01 22.83 16.78
C TRP A 222 1.66 22.79 15.28
N ALA A 223 2.18 23.68 14.46
CA ALA A 223 1.97 23.67 13.03
C ALA A 223 2.31 22.33 12.39
N TYR A 224 3.41 21.69 12.80
CA TYR A 224 3.81 20.37 12.30
C TYR A 224 3.54 19.23 13.30
N ARG A 225 3.55 19.51 14.61
CA ARG A 225 3.27 18.50 15.66
C ARG A 225 1.84 17.99 15.63
N ALA A 226 0.88 18.80 15.16
CA ALA A 226 -0.51 18.36 15.00
C ALA A 226 -0.65 17.17 14.04
N VAL A 227 0.18 17.09 12.99
CA VAL A 227 0.22 15.96 12.06
C VAL A 227 0.62 14.67 12.80
N PHE A 228 1.63 14.73 13.68
CA PHE A 228 2.04 13.58 14.49
C PHE A 228 1.00 13.21 15.54
N CYS A 229 0.33 14.20 16.16
CA CYS A 229 -0.79 13.93 17.07
C CYS A 229 -1.93 13.18 16.40
N ALA A 230 -2.30 13.56 15.18
CA ALA A 230 -3.30 12.85 14.42
C ALA A 230 -2.85 11.41 14.11
N GLN A 231 -1.58 11.22 13.76
CA GLN A 231 -1.00 9.91 13.50
C GLN A 231 -1.05 8.99 14.73
N TYR A 232 -0.80 9.52 15.94
CA TYR A 232 -1.03 8.77 17.18
C TYR A 232 -2.48 8.31 17.31
N GLY A 233 -3.46 9.14 16.94
CA GLY A 233 -4.87 8.77 16.96
C GLY A 233 -5.16 7.58 16.05
N PHE A 234 -4.66 7.60 14.82
CA PHE A 234 -4.83 6.49 13.88
C PHE A 234 -4.13 5.21 14.35
N ALA A 235 -2.90 5.32 14.85
CA ALA A 235 -2.14 4.18 15.38
C ALA A 235 -2.77 3.61 16.67
N ALA A 236 -3.30 4.45 17.55
CA ALA A 236 -3.99 4.04 18.77
C ALA A 236 -5.26 3.25 18.47
N ILE A 237 -6.08 3.69 17.52
CA ILE A 237 -7.26 2.94 17.07
C ILE A 237 -6.84 1.55 16.58
N ALA A 238 -5.81 1.47 15.74
CA ALA A 238 -5.29 0.18 15.26
C ALA A 238 -4.79 -0.69 16.42
N ALA A 239 -4.09 -0.12 17.41
CA ALA A 239 -3.57 -0.84 18.57
C ALA A 239 -4.67 -1.35 19.51
N ILE A 240 -5.77 -0.59 19.71
CA ILE A 240 -6.91 -0.97 20.56
C ILE A 240 -7.61 -2.23 20.02
N PHE A 241 -7.79 -2.32 18.69
CA PHE A 241 -8.47 -3.47 18.09
C PHE A 241 -7.56 -4.69 17.91
N LEU A 242 -6.24 -4.52 17.90
CA LEU A 242 -5.26 -5.59 17.68
C LEU A 242 -5.43 -6.81 18.61
N PRO A 243 -5.65 -6.68 19.95
CA PRO A 243 -5.80 -7.84 20.83
C PRO A 243 -6.96 -8.76 20.44
N PHE A 244 -8.03 -8.20 19.86
CA PHE A 244 -9.24 -8.93 19.46
C PHE A 244 -9.12 -9.55 18.07
N MET A 245 -8.14 -9.12 17.27
CA MET A 245 -7.90 -9.61 15.92
C MET A 245 -7.63 -11.13 15.93
N PRO A 246 -8.36 -11.94 15.14
CA PRO A 246 -8.02 -13.36 14.95
C PRO A 246 -6.75 -13.49 14.11
N GLU A 247 -5.97 -14.54 14.37
CA GLU A 247 -4.83 -14.87 13.52
C GLU A 247 -5.32 -15.41 12.18
N SER A 248 -4.49 -15.31 11.13
CA SER A 248 -4.84 -15.84 9.82
C SER A 248 -5.04 -17.35 9.85
N PRO A 249 -6.19 -17.86 9.31
CA PRO A 249 -6.41 -19.29 9.17
C PRO A 249 -5.38 -19.97 8.25
N TRP A 250 -4.95 -19.27 7.20
CA TRP A 250 -3.93 -19.74 6.27
C TRP A 250 -2.58 -19.96 6.95
N TYR A 251 -2.16 -19.01 7.79
CA TYR A 251 -0.94 -19.15 8.58
C TYR A 251 -1.01 -20.33 9.54
N LEU A 252 -2.13 -20.51 10.23
CA LEU A 252 -2.30 -21.59 11.18
C LEU A 252 -2.33 -22.96 10.48
N ALA A 253 -2.97 -23.07 9.31
CA ALA A 253 -2.95 -24.28 8.48
C ALA A 253 -1.54 -24.60 7.95
N MET A 254 -0.76 -23.59 7.50
CA MET A 254 0.65 -23.79 7.13
C MET A 254 1.53 -24.30 8.27
N LYS A 255 1.16 -24.01 9.54
CA LYS A 255 1.85 -24.48 10.74
C LYS A 255 1.25 -25.77 11.30
N GLU A 256 0.35 -26.43 10.56
CA GLU A 256 -0.34 -27.68 10.97
C GLU A 256 -1.11 -27.55 12.29
N LYS A 257 -1.62 -26.32 12.58
CA LYS A 257 -2.39 -26.00 13.80
C LYS A 257 -3.90 -25.93 13.50
N ASP A 258 -4.46 -27.01 13.01
CA ASP A 258 -5.83 -27.07 12.47
C ASP A 258 -6.91 -26.70 13.51
N GLU A 259 -6.76 -27.10 14.78
CA GLU A 259 -7.69 -26.71 15.83
C GLU A 259 -7.71 -25.18 16.04
N GLN A 260 -6.54 -24.53 15.99
CA GLN A 260 -6.47 -23.07 16.11
C GLN A 260 -6.99 -22.39 14.84
N ALA A 261 -6.78 -22.99 13.66
CA ALA A 261 -7.33 -22.50 12.40
C ALA A 261 -8.87 -22.53 12.42
N LEU A 262 -9.49 -23.62 12.89
CA LEU A 262 -10.94 -23.72 13.07
C LEU A 262 -11.46 -22.66 14.09
N LYS A 263 -10.77 -22.46 15.21
CA LYS A 263 -11.12 -21.39 16.15
C LYS A 263 -11.03 -19.99 15.53
N SER A 264 -10.03 -19.76 14.68
CA SER A 264 -9.90 -18.51 13.94
C SER A 264 -11.03 -18.34 12.92
N LEU A 265 -11.34 -19.38 12.13
CA LEU A 265 -12.45 -19.38 11.19
C LEU A 265 -13.79 -19.10 11.87
N SER A 266 -14.05 -19.69 13.03
CA SER A 266 -15.28 -19.43 13.79
C SER A 266 -15.40 -17.97 14.26
N LYS A 267 -14.27 -17.31 14.63
CA LYS A 267 -14.22 -15.88 14.93
C LYS A 267 -14.47 -15.00 13.71
N LEU A 268 -14.14 -15.49 12.52
CA LEU A 268 -14.40 -14.81 11.24
C LEU A 268 -15.83 -15.03 10.73
N GLY A 269 -16.59 -15.93 11.33
CA GLY A 269 -17.99 -16.20 10.97
C GLY A 269 -18.24 -17.56 10.33
N HIS A 270 -17.18 -18.35 10.06
CA HIS A 270 -17.29 -19.71 9.55
C HIS A 270 -17.30 -20.70 10.72
N SER A 271 -18.47 -21.16 11.15
CA SER A 271 -18.61 -22.05 12.30
C SER A 271 -19.11 -23.44 11.91
N GLY A 272 -18.74 -24.45 12.71
CA GLY A 272 -19.19 -25.83 12.48
C GLY A 272 -18.63 -26.45 11.19
N ASP A 273 -19.50 -27.07 10.41
CA ASP A 273 -19.11 -27.76 9.18
C ASP A 273 -18.59 -26.82 8.09
N GLU A 274 -19.12 -25.58 8.00
CA GLU A 274 -18.62 -24.56 7.08
C GLU A 274 -17.14 -24.22 7.37
N GLY A 275 -16.74 -24.17 8.63
CA GLY A 275 -15.35 -23.97 9.03
C GLY A 275 -14.44 -25.12 8.60
N ARG A 276 -14.91 -26.36 8.66
CA ARG A 276 -14.17 -27.55 8.19
C ARG A 276 -14.02 -27.56 6.68
N VAL A 277 -15.09 -27.24 5.95
CA VAL A 277 -15.06 -27.09 4.48
C VAL A 277 -14.05 -26.02 4.09
N ARG A 278 -14.08 -24.88 4.75
CA ARG A 278 -13.13 -23.78 4.46
C ARG A 278 -11.68 -24.17 4.75
N LEU A 279 -11.43 -24.90 5.85
CA LEU A 279 -10.10 -25.41 6.17
C LEU A 279 -9.60 -26.40 5.10
N ALA A 280 -10.47 -27.28 4.61
CA ALA A 280 -10.13 -28.22 3.53
C ALA A 280 -9.75 -27.49 2.24
N VAL A 281 -10.49 -26.43 1.86
CA VAL A 281 -10.14 -25.54 0.73
C VAL A 281 -8.75 -24.91 0.91
N ILE A 282 -8.43 -24.44 2.13
CA ILE A 282 -7.13 -23.86 2.44
C ILE A 282 -6.02 -24.89 2.26
N HIS A 283 -6.16 -26.10 2.81
CA HIS A 283 -5.17 -27.16 2.66
C HIS A 283 -4.97 -27.57 1.20
N GLN A 284 -6.04 -27.76 0.45
CA GLN A 284 -5.97 -28.09 -0.99
C GLN A 284 -5.21 -27.01 -1.77
N THR A 285 -5.52 -25.75 -1.51
CA THR A 285 -4.86 -24.62 -2.18
C THR A 285 -3.38 -24.53 -1.81
N LEU A 286 -3.02 -24.71 -0.53
CA LEU A 286 -1.64 -24.74 -0.07
C LEU A 286 -0.84 -25.86 -0.72
N GLU A 287 -1.41 -27.06 -0.82
CA GLU A 287 -0.77 -28.19 -1.47
C GLU A 287 -0.57 -27.95 -2.97
N GLN A 288 -1.59 -27.42 -3.66
CA GLN A 288 -1.50 -27.08 -5.07
C GLN A 288 -0.41 -26.03 -5.33
N VAL A 289 -0.40 -24.94 -4.56
CA VAL A 289 0.61 -23.88 -4.70
C VAL A 289 2.01 -24.41 -4.36
N SER A 290 2.14 -25.28 -3.36
CA SER A 290 3.41 -25.94 -3.04
C SER A 290 3.92 -26.78 -4.20
N LYS A 291 3.07 -27.58 -4.83
CA LYS A 291 3.40 -28.38 -6.03
C LYS A 291 3.79 -27.51 -7.22
N GLU A 292 3.04 -26.45 -7.49
CA GLU A 292 3.31 -25.53 -8.61
C GLU A 292 4.61 -24.73 -8.42
N THR A 293 4.93 -24.32 -7.19
CA THR A 293 6.12 -23.52 -6.88
C THR A 293 7.35 -24.34 -6.53
N ALA A 294 7.21 -25.66 -6.40
CA ALA A 294 8.33 -26.55 -6.08
C ALA A 294 9.49 -26.36 -7.07
N GLY A 295 10.70 -26.13 -6.54
CA GLY A 295 11.91 -25.94 -7.35
C GLY A 295 11.99 -24.63 -8.14
N ALA A 296 10.97 -23.73 -8.06
CA ALA A 296 11.06 -22.44 -8.72
C ALA A 296 12.20 -21.58 -8.11
N SER A 297 13.01 -20.94 -8.96
CA SER A 297 14.09 -20.01 -8.56
C SER A 297 13.84 -18.61 -9.10
N TYR A 298 14.41 -17.58 -8.45
CA TYR A 298 14.39 -16.20 -8.99
C TYR A 298 15.12 -16.12 -10.34
N LEU A 299 16.14 -16.96 -10.55
CA LEU A 299 16.86 -17.03 -11.82
C LEU A 299 15.97 -17.52 -12.97
N GLU A 300 14.92 -18.27 -12.69
CA GLU A 300 13.96 -18.69 -13.72
C GLU A 300 13.15 -17.53 -14.30
N CYS A 301 12.97 -16.45 -13.54
CA CYS A 301 12.33 -15.23 -14.05
C CYS A 301 13.12 -14.61 -15.20
N PHE A 302 14.44 -14.80 -15.23
CA PHE A 302 15.36 -14.26 -16.24
C PHE A 302 15.68 -15.23 -17.37
N ARG A 303 15.16 -16.47 -17.34
CA ARG A 303 15.31 -17.41 -18.47
C ARG A 303 14.56 -16.88 -19.70
N LYS A 304 15.09 -17.11 -20.90
CA LYS A 304 14.53 -16.62 -22.19
C LYS A 304 13.03 -16.93 -22.35
N SER A 305 12.57 -18.09 -21.86
CA SER A 305 11.15 -18.50 -21.91
C SER A 305 10.22 -17.60 -21.06
N ASN A 306 10.70 -17.10 -19.93
CA ASN A 306 9.90 -16.33 -18.96
C ASN A 306 10.22 -14.84 -18.99
N LEU A 307 11.41 -14.45 -19.51
CA LEU A 307 11.92 -13.08 -19.48
C LEU A 307 10.93 -12.06 -20.03
N ARG A 308 10.30 -12.37 -21.19
CA ARG A 308 9.33 -11.46 -21.81
C ARG A 308 8.14 -11.19 -20.87
N ARG A 309 7.59 -12.21 -20.22
CA ARG A 309 6.47 -12.06 -19.28
C ARG A 309 6.90 -11.31 -18.02
N THR A 310 8.09 -11.62 -17.50
CA THR A 310 8.66 -10.93 -16.34
C THR A 310 8.84 -9.44 -16.61
N VAL A 311 9.43 -9.07 -17.76
CA VAL A 311 9.63 -7.67 -18.14
C VAL A 311 8.29 -6.95 -18.32
N ILE A 312 7.32 -7.55 -19.04
CA ILE A 312 6.00 -6.95 -19.25
C ILE A 312 5.25 -6.76 -17.90
N SER A 313 5.40 -7.70 -16.97
CA SER A 313 4.75 -7.61 -15.66
C SER A 313 5.37 -6.51 -14.78
N ILE A 314 6.69 -6.36 -14.79
CA ILE A 314 7.41 -5.42 -13.91
C ILE A 314 7.43 -4.00 -14.48
N SER A 315 7.49 -3.86 -15.81
CA SER A 315 7.62 -2.55 -16.48
C SER A 315 6.59 -1.50 -16.04
N PRO A 316 5.28 -1.80 -15.87
CA PRO A 316 4.31 -0.80 -15.44
C PRO A 316 4.62 -0.21 -14.06
N LEU A 317 5.12 -1.00 -13.11
CA LEU A 317 5.54 -0.51 -11.80
C LEU A 317 6.77 0.40 -11.88
N CYS A 318 7.76 0.03 -12.72
CA CYS A 318 8.94 0.87 -12.95
C CYS A 318 8.54 2.20 -13.60
N ILE A 319 7.70 2.15 -14.63
CA ILE A 319 7.19 3.34 -15.32
C ILE A 319 6.38 4.22 -14.35
N GLN A 320 5.59 3.62 -13.48
CA GLN A 320 4.85 4.32 -12.43
C GLN A 320 5.78 5.19 -11.57
N SER A 321 6.90 4.64 -11.09
CA SER A 321 7.88 5.39 -10.29
C SER A 321 8.65 6.43 -11.12
N LEU A 322 8.93 6.14 -12.39
CA LEU A 322 9.66 7.03 -13.30
C LEU A 322 8.78 8.14 -13.90
N SER A 323 7.46 8.07 -13.78
CA SER A 323 6.52 9.02 -14.37
C SER A 323 6.49 10.40 -13.73
N GLY A 324 7.23 10.64 -12.65
CA GLY A 324 7.24 11.91 -11.93
C GLY A 324 6.21 12.01 -10.80
N ILE A 325 5.52 10.92 -10.46
CA ILE A 325 4.50 10.92 -9.38
C ILE A 325 5.11 11.30 -8.03
N THR A 326 6.36 10.91 -7.77
CA THR A 326 7.05 11.25 -6.51
C THR A 326 7.16 12.76 -6.33
N PHE A 327 7.45 13.49 -7.41
CA PHE A 327 7.44 14.95 -7.40
C PHE A 327 6.02 15.49 -7.16
N ALA A 328 5.06 15.06 -7.95
CA ALA A 328 3.70 15.56 -7.89
C ALA A 328 2.97 15.20 -6.58
N ALA A 329 3.32 14.09 -5.91
CA ALA A 329 2.70 13.70 -4.65
C ALA A 329 3.38 14.32 -3.42
N SER A 330 4.72 14.29 -3.34
CA SER A 330 5.44 14.64 -2.12
C SER A 330 5.93 16.09 -2.10
N TYR A 331 6.28 16.66 -3.25
CA TYR A 331 6.89 17.99 -3.34
C TYR A 331 5.96 19.07 -3.92
N PHE A 332 4.73 18.74 -4.28
CA PHE A 332 3.78 19.65 -4.93
C PHE A 332 3.58 20.94 -4.14
N THR A 333 3.32 20.84 -2.84
CA THR A 333 3.08 22.02 -1.98
C THR A 333 4.32 22.90 -1.81
N TYR A 334 5.49 22.26 -1.65
CA TYR A 334 6.76 22.97 -1.56
C TYR A 334 7.07 23.69 -2.89
N TYR A 335 6.87 23.03 -4.01
CA TYR A 335 7.02 23.64 -5.34
C TYR A 335 6.12 24.86 -5.53
N MET A 336 4.86 24.80 -5.10
CA MET A 336 3.96 25.96 -5.19
C MET A 336 4.46 27.16 -4.39
N GLN A 337 5.03 26.93 -3.22
CA GLN A 337 5.63 28.01 -2.41
C GLN A 337 6.85 28.61 -3.12
N LEU A 338 7.71 27.80 -3.75
CA LEU A 338 8.82 28.26 -4.58
C LEU A 338 8.35 29.04 -5.82
N ALA A 339 7.21 28.66 -6.40
CA ALA A 339 6.59 29.33 -7.54
C ALA A 339 5.89 30.66 -7.16
N GLY A 340 5.96 31.09 -5.89
CA GLY A 340 5.45 32.38 -5.42
C GLY A 340 4.00 32.37 -4.92
N TYR A 341 3.41 31.20 -4.67
CA TYR A 341 2.12 31.10 -4.01
C TYR A 341 2.25 31.33 -2.50
N SER A 342 1.20 31.91 -1.89
CA SER A 342 1.14 32.01 -0.43
C SER A 342 1.10 30.61 0.20
N THR A 343 1.63 30.47 1.41
CA THR A 343 1.59 29.20 2.16
C THR A 343 0.16 28.69 2.33
N ALA A 344 -0.78 29.58 2.66
CA ALA A 344 -2.19 29.22 2.84
C ALA A 344 -2.85 28.72 1.54
N ASP A 345 -2.58 29.38 0.41
CA ASP A 345 -3.14 28.94 -0.87
C ASP A 345 -2.52 27.62 -1.34
N SER A 346 -1.23 27.40 -1.07
CA SER A 346 -0.55 26.14 -1.39
C SER A 346 -1.18 24.95 -0.63
N PHE A 347 -1.56 25.12 0.62
CA PHE A 347 -2.24 24.08 1.40
C PHE A 347 -3.66 23.82 0.89
N LYS A 348 -4.44 24.84 0.53
CA LYS A 348 -5.77 24.66 -0.08
C LYS A 348 -5.67 23.90 -1.41
N LEU A 349 -4.71 24.27 -2.25
CA LEU A 349 -4.49 23.61 -3.54
C LEU A 349 -4.05 22.15 -3.37
N GLN A 350 -3.31 21.82 -2.31
CA GLN A 350 -2.99 20.44 -1.95
C GLN A 350 -4.26 19.62 -1.65
N ILE A 351 -5.23 20.17 -0.93
CA ILE A 351 -6.51 19.48 -0.69
C ILE A 351 -7.22 19.21 -2.02
N VAL A 352 -7.30 20.21 -2.90
CA VAL A 352 -7.93 20.04 -4.22
C VAL A 352 -7.22 18.94 -5.03
N GLN A 353 -5.90 18.93 -5.03
CA GLN A 353 -5.09 17.88 -5.68
C GLN A 353 -5.43 16.48 -5.15
N GLN A 354 -5.56 16.32 -3.82
CA GLN A 354 -5.88 15.03 -3.21
C GLN A 354 -7.33 14.60 -3.52
N ILE A 355 -8.27 15.54 -3.58
CA ILE A 355 -9.65 15.26 -4.00
C ILE A 355 -9.67 14.81 -5.47
N CYS A 356 -8.93 15.47 -6.36
CA CYS A 356 -8.80 15.05 -7.76
C CYS A 356 -8.21 13.63 -7.86
N SER A 357 -7.18 13.31 -7.06
CA SER A 357 -6.58 11.97 -6.99
C SER A 357 -7.60 10.93 -6.52
N LEU A 358 -8.41 11.24 -5.51
CA LEU A 358 -9.47 10.38 -4.99
C LEU A 358 -10.54 10.10 -6.05
N ILE A 359 -11.02 11.13 -6.75
CA ILE A 359 -11.98 10.99 -7.86
C ILE A 359 -11.38 10.11 -8.96
N GLY A 360 -10.11 10.32 -9.32
CA GLY A 360 -9.41 9.50 -10.30
C GLY A 360 -9.34 8.03 -9.89
N ASN A 361 -9.04 7.74 -8.63
CA ASN A 361 -9.00 6.38 -8.10
C ASN A 361 -10.37 5.68 -8.19
N VAL A 362 -11.45 6.35 -7.80
CA VAL A 362 -12.82 5.79 -7.89
C VAL A 362 -13.23 5.56 -9.35
N MET A 363 -12.91 6.50 -10.26
CA MET A 363 -13.18 6.35 -11.69
C MET A 363 -12.43 5.15 -12.30
N SER A 364 -11.23 4.86 -11.81
CA SER A 364 -10.42 3.75 -12.31
C SER A 364 -11.11 2.40 -12.15
N TRP A 365 -11.89 2.19 -11.09
CA TRP A 365 -12.61 0.93 -10.83
C TRP A 365 -13.54 0.53 -11.97
N TYR A 366 -14.21 1.53 -12.55
CA TYR A 366 -15.10 1.30 -13.68
C TYR A 366 -14.33 1.17 -15.01
N LEU A 367 -13.31 2.04 -15.21
CA LEU A 367 -12.59 2.12 -16.47
C LEU A 367 -11.67 0.93 -16.71
N VAL A 368 -11.03 0.37 -15.67
CA VAL A 368 -10.16 -0.80 -15.78
C VAL A 368 -10.89 -2.01 -16.35
N ASP A 369 -12.15 -2.20 -15.96
CA ASP A 369 -12.95 -3.32 -16.45
C ASP A 369 -13.59 -3.05 -17.82
N LYS A 370 -14.03 -1.81 -18.09
CA LYS A 370 -14.70 -1.45 -19.34
C LYS A 370 -13.76 -1.25 -20.53
N VAL A 371 -12.66 -0.54 -20.35
CA VAL A 371 -11.70 -0.19 -21.39
C VAL A 371 -10.63 -1.27 -21.55
N GLY A 372 -10.31 -1.95 -20.45
CA GLY A 372 -9.24 -2.95 -20.37
C GLY A 372 -7.88 -2.34 -19.98
N ARG A 373 -7.00 -3.22 -19.47
CA ARG A 373 -5.73 -2.81 -18.84
C ARG A 373 -4.75 -2.19 -19.83
N ARG A 374 -4.56 -2.83 -20.99
CA ARG A 374 -3.57 -2.40 -22.00
C ARG A 374 -3.87 -1.04 -22.64
N PRO A 375 -5.06 -0.78 -23.20
CA PRO A 375 -5.37 0.53 -23.78
C PRO A 375 -5.29 1.64 -22.73
N LEU A 376 -5.83 1.40 -21.55
CA LEU A 376 -5.84 2.38 -20.46
C LEU A 376 -4.41 2.75 -20.03
N THR A 377 -3.48 1.80 -19.97
CA THR A 377 -2.08 2.06 -19.64
C THR A 377 -1.35 2.79 -20.76
N VAL A 378 -1.46 2.32 -22.01
CA VAL A 378 -0.68 2.89 -23.14
C VAL A 378 -1.13 4.32 -23.47
N TYR A 379 -2.44 4.53 -23.67
CA TYR A 379 -2.98 5.86 -23.98
C TYR A 379 -2.90 6.78 -22.75
N GLY A 380 -3.06 6.20 -21.55
CA GLY A 380 -2.88 6.94 -20.30
C GLY A 380 -1.47 7.50 -20.15
N LEU A 381 -0.45 6.69 -20.39
CA LEU A 381 0.95 7.13 -20.32
C LEU A 381 1.31 8.14 -21.40
N ALA A 382 0.81 7.95 -22.62
CA ALA A 382 1.03 8.91 -23.69
C ALA A 382 0.47 10.31 -23.31
N PHE A 383 -0.73 10.35 -22.76
CA PHE A 383 -1.33 11.60 -22.31
C PHE A 383 -0.60 12.22 -21.10
N LEU A 384 -0.16 11.41 -20.13
CA LEU A 384 0.67 11.88 -19.01
C LEU A 384 2.00 12.50 -19.50
N THR A 385 2.63 11.89 -20.50
CA THR A 385 3.87 12.42 -21.10
C THR A 385 3.62 13.78 -21.73
N VAL A 386 2.53 13.93 -22.47
CA VAL A 386 2.14 15.23 -23.08
C VAL A 386 1.91 16.28 -22.01
N ILE A 387 1.18 15.95 -20.93
CA ILE A 387 0.96 16.88 -19.80
C ILE A 387 2.28 17.33 -19.20
N LEU A 388 3.22 16.41 -18.95
CA LEU A 388 4.51 16.74 -18.35
C LEU A 388 5.37 17.61 -19.29
N LEU A 389 5.37 17.35 -20.60
CA LEU A 389 6.07 18.19 -21.58
C LEU A 389 5.52 19.61 -21.61
N ILE A 390 4.19 19.76 -21.62
CA ILE A 390 3.55 21.09 -21.59
C ILE A 390 3.84 21.77 -20.24
N THR A 391 3.77 21.04 -19.13
CA THR A 391 4.08 21.57 -17.79
C THR A 391 5.52 22.09 -17.70
N GLY A 392 6.49 21.31 -18.22
CA GLY A 392 7.90 21.75 -18.28
C GLY A 392 8.09 22.97 -19.17
N GLY A 393 7.44 23.03 -20.34
CA GLY A 393 7.49 24.19 -21.22
C GLY A 393 6.90 25.46 -20.61
N LEU A 394 5.80 25.34 -19.86
CA LEU A 394 5.16 26.46 -19.17
C LEU A 394 5.96 26.95 -17.94
N ALA A 395 6.80 26.12 -17.36
CA ALA A 395 7.64 26.51 -16.23
C ALA A 395 8.82 27.44 -16.66
N LEU A 396 9.26 27.41 -17.93
CA LEU A 396 10.41 28.18 -18.41
C LEU A 396 10.29 29.72 -18.28
N PRO A 397 9.12 30.34 -18.59
CA PRO A 397 9.02 31.81 -18.51
C PRO A 397 8.98 32.39 -17.11
N GLY A 398 8.73 31.59 -16.05
CA GLY A 398 8.74 32.01 -14.65
C GLY A 398 7.73 33.08 -14.24
N THR A 399 6.74 33.42 -15.08
CA THR A 399 5.74 34.43 -14.74
C THR A 399 4.56 33.80 -13.99
N LEU A 400 3.91 34.61 -13.13
CA LEU A 400 2.82 34.14 -12.26
C LEU A 400 1.67 33.47 -13.05
N SER A 401 1.35 33.97 -14.25
CA SER A 401 0.29 33.38 -15.09
C SER A 401 0.67 32.00 -15.60
N PHE A 402 1.92 31.80 -16.01
CA PHE A 402 2.41 30.49 -16.44
C PHE A 402 2.54 29.51 -15.27
N ASN A 403 2.95 29.98 -14.10
CA ASN A 403 2.99 29.17 -12.88
C ASN A 403 1.58 28.64 -12.49
N ARG A 404 0.54 29.46 -12.66
CA ARG A 404 -0.86 28.99 -12.47
C ARG A 404 -1.23 27.89 -13.46
N GLY A 405 -0.83 28.01 -14.71
CA GLY A 405 -1.02 26.93 -15.71
C GLY A 405 -0.32 25.64 -15.34
N THR A 406 0.92 25.73 -14.88
CA THR A 406 1.73 24.58 -14.41
C THR A 406 1.04 23.84 -13.26
N VAL A 407 0.52 24.56 -12.27
CA VAL A 407 -0.19 23.98 -11.13
C VAL A 407 -1.48 23.27 -11.57
N ALA A 408 -2.26 23.87 -12.46
CA ALA A 408 -3.48 23.24 -13.01
C ALA A 408 -3.17 21.95 -13.77
N LEU A 409 -2.11 21.96 -14.58
CA LEU A 409 -1.65 20.76 -15.30
C LEU A 409 -1.14 19.66 -14.36
N LEU A 410 -0.46 20.00 -13.26
CA LEU A 410 -0.02 19.04 -12.26
C LEU A 410 -1.21 18.41 -11.52
N MET A 411 -2.27 19.17 -11.23
CA MET A 411 -3.52 18.60 -10.68
C MET A 411 -4.18 17.63 -11.66
N MET A 412 -4.27 18.01 -12.96
CA MET A 412 -4.77 17.15 -14.01
C MET A 412 -3.90 15.89 -14.19
N TYR A 413 -2.58 16.02 -14.05
CA TYR A 413 -1.64 14.92 -14.03
C TYR A 413 -1.97 13.93 -12.88
N CYS A 414 -2.14 14.40 -11.65
CA CYS A 414 -2.44 13.55 -10.49
C CYS A 414 -3.78 12.82 -10.66
N TRP A 415 -4.81 13.51 -11.16
CA TRP A 415 -6.09 12.89 -11.48
C TRP A 415 -5.94 11.77 -12.52
N TRP A 416 -5.33 12.08 -13.68
CA TRP A 416 -5.17 11.14 -14.78
C TRP A 416 -4.24 9.97 -14.44
N TYR A 417 -3.21 10.22 -13.65
CA TYR A 417 -2.33 9.18 -13.13
C TYR A 417 -3.11 8.13 -12.33
N ASN A 418 -3.98 8.56 -11.41
CA ASN A 418 -4.80 7.65 -10.61
C ASN A 418 -5.86 6.92 -11.43
N VAL A 419 -6.38 7.52 -12.50
CA VAL A 419 -7.30 6.87 -13.44
C VAL A 419 -6.60 5.76 -14.24
N THR A 420 -5.32 5.93 -14.57
CA THR A 420 -4.61 5.10 -15.56
C THR A 420 -3.56 4.19 -14.92
N ILE A 421 -2.30 4.61 -14.92
CA ILE A 421 -1.17 3.77 -14.51
C ILE A 421 -1.20 3.44 -12.99
N GLY A 422 -1.73 4.32 -12.18
CA GLY A 422 -1.89 4.10 -10.74
C GLY A 422 -2.71 2.86 -10.41
N ALA A 423 -3.79 2.63 -11.17
CA ALA A 423 -4.67 1.49 -11.00
C ALA A 423 -4.21 0.23 -11.76
N THR A 424 -3.67 0.40 -12.98
CA THR A 424 -3.39 -0.74 -13.87
C THR A 424 -2.06 -1.42 -13.59
N ALA A 425 -1.08 -0.75 -12.99
CA ALA A 425 0.26 -1.31 -12.79
C ALA A 425 0.26 -2.59 -11.94
N TYR A 426 -0.41 -2.56 -10.80
CA TYR A 426 -0.52 -3.73 -9.92
C TYR A 426 -1.37 -4.85 -10.53
N THR A 427 -2.41 -4.50 -11.26
CA THR A 427 -3.27 -5.47 -11.95
C THR A 427 -2.49 -6.21 -13.03
N ILE A 428 -1.74 -5.50 -13.87
CA ILE A 428 -0.90 -6.10 -14.92
C ILE A 428 0.18 -6.99 -14.29
N LEU A 429 0.83 -6.54 -13.20
CA LEU A 429 1.82 -7.33 -12.48
C LEU A 429 1.26 -8.69 -12.05
N ALA A 430 0.05 -8.71 -11.51
CA ALA A 430 -0.59 -9.92 -11.02
C ALA A 430 -1.13 -10.82 -12.15
N GLU A 431 -1.72 -10.23 -13.21
CA GLU A 431 -2.40 -10.98 -14.29
C GLU A 431 -1.42 -11.57 -15.32
N VAL A 432 -0.34 -10.85 -15.69
CA VAL A 432 0.57 -11.25 -16.78
C VAL A 432 1.65 -12.22 -16.30
N SER A 433 1.97 -12.23 -15.02
CA SER A 433 3.00 -13.12 -14.46
C SER A 433 2.63 -14.59 -14.62
N THR A 434 3.63 -15.44 -14.89
CA THR A 434 3.44 -16.90 -14.97
C THR A 434 3.02 -17.46 -13.60
N SER A 435 1.98 -18.30 -13.53
CA SER A 435 1.42 -18.82 -12.27
C SER A 435 2.50 -19.37 -11.32
N ARG A 436 3.39 -20.22 -11.84
CA ARG A 436 4.52 -20.81 -11.09
C ARG A 436 5.50 -19.75 -10.52
N LEU A 437 5.74 -18.65 -11.24
CA LEU A 437 6.70 -17.59 -10.87
C LEU A 437 6.04 -16.32 -10.35
N ARG A 438 4.70 -16.28 -10.26
CA ARG A 438 3.91 -15.07 -9.94
C ARG A 438 4.41 -14.36 -8.70
N ILE A 439 4.57 -15.08 -7.61
CA ILE A 439 5.01 -14.53 -6.32
C ILE A 439 6.39 -13.89 -6.44
N LYS A 440 7.32 -14.56 -7.14
CA LYS A 440 8.70 -14.06 -7.33
C LYS A 440 8.76 -12.87 -8.26
N THR A 441 7.93 -12.87 -9.31
CA THR A 441 7.82 -11.74 -10.24
C THR A 441 7.23 -10.51 -9.53
N ILE A 442 6.18 -10.70 -8.70
CA ILE A 442 5.59 -9.62 -7.90
C ILE A 442 6.64 -9.05 -6.93
N ALA A 443 7.34 -9.91 -6.21
CA ALA A 443 8.36 -9.48 -5.26
C ALA A 443 9.51 -8.71 -5.94
N LEU A 444 9.98 -9.19 -7.09
CA LEU A 444 11.01 -8.51 -7.88
C LEU A 444 10.52 -7.15 -8.40
N GLY A 445 9.27 -7.07 -8.87
CA GLY A 445 8.66 -5.83 -9.33
C GLY A 445 8.54 -4.79 -8.23
N LEU A 446 8.06 -5.18 -7.05
CA LEU A 446 7.96 -4.29 -5.89
C LEU A 446 9.32 -3.84 -5.38
N ALA A 447 10.32 -4.72 -5.34
CA ALA A 447 11.68 -4.37 -4.95
C ALA A 447 12.29 -3.32 -5.89
N LEU A 448 12.11 -3.50 -7.21
CA LEU A 448 12.60 -2.57 -8.22
C LEU A 448 11.85 -1.22 -8.16
N GLN A 449 10.52 -1.24 -7.99
CA GLN A 449 9.72 -0.04 -7.80
C GLN A 449 10.20 0.77 -6.59
N ASN A 450 10.38 0.12 -5.44
CA ASN A 450 10.84 0.78 -4.23
C ASN A 450 12.26 1.35 -4.38
N ALA A 451 13.15 0.64 -5.07
CA ALA A 451 14.50 1.14 -5.37
C ALA A 451 14.45 2.41 -6.22
N LEU A 452 13.62 2.44 -7.27
CA LEU A 452 13.42 3.62 -8.13
C LEU A 452 12.77 4.77 -7.36
N THR A 453 11.80 4.50 -6.50
CA THR A 453 11.17 5.53 -5.66
C THR A 453 12.17 6.09 -4.65
N THR A 454 13.01 5.25 -4.05
CA THR A 454 14.10 5.69 -3.17
C THR A 454 15.06 6.60 -3.92
N MET A 455 15.49 6.20 -5.12
CA MET A 455 16.36 7.01 -5.97
C MET A 455 15.76 8.42 -6.18
N TRP A 456 14.47 8.52 -6.56
CA TRP A 456 13.83 9.80 -6.78
C TRP A 456 13.72 10.64 -5.52
N ASN A 457 13.45 10.05 -4.35
CA ASN A 457 13.40 10.79 -3.08
C ASN A 457 14.75 11.38 -2.68
N PHE A 458 15.87 10.76 -3.11
CA PHE A 458 17.19 11.32 -2.93
C PHE A 458 17.56 12.37 -3.98
N VAL A 459 17.17 12.18 -5.23
CA VAL A 459 17.56 13.04 -6.36
C VAL A 459 16.73 14.33 -6.41
N LEU A 460 15.42 14.26 -6.16
CA LEU A 460 14.52 15.40 -6.32
C LEU A 460 14.92 16.64 -5.51
N PRO A 461 15.32 16.55 -4.22
CA PRO A 461 15.73 17.73 -3.47
C PRO A 461 16.92 18.49 -4.10
N TYR A 462 17.87 17.78 -4.70
CA TYR A 462 19.01 18.39 -5.40
C TYR A 462 18.62 19.11 -6.72
N LEU A 463 17.45 18.81 -7.27
CA LEU A 463 16.94 19.50 -8.45
C LEU A 463 16.22 20.82 -8.12
N PHE A 464 15.77 20.99 -6.86
CA PHE A 464 15.03 22.17 -6.41
C PHE A 464 15.87 23.18 -5.63
N ASN A 465 16.86 22.71 -4.90
CA ASN A 465 17.72 23.56 -4.11
C ASN A 465 18.99 23.88 -4.89
N PRO A 466 19.42 25.14 -4.92
CA PRO A 466 20.61 25.58 -5.64
C PRO A 466 21.94 25.24 -4.94
N ASP A 467 21.95 24.48 -3.84
CA ASP A 467 23.15 24.14 -3.05
C ASP A 467 24.02 23.05 -3.70
#